data_4c0579d7f6fd0fe880c36dc214168fe0
#
_entry.id   4c0579d7f6fd0fe880c36dc214168fe0
#
_cell.length_a   1.000
_cell.length_b   1.000
_cell.length_c   1.000
_cell.angle_alpha   90.00
_cell.angle_beta   90.00
_cell.angle_gamma   90.00
#
_symmetry.space_group_name_H-M   'P 1'
#
loop_
_entity.id
_entity.type
_entity.pdbx_description
1 polymer ?
#
loop_
_entity_poly.entity_id
_entity_poly.type
_entity_poly.pdbx_seq_one_letter_code
_entity_poly.pdbx_strand_id
1 'polypeptide(L)'
;DLLQKGKLNLDKTQNDDMVLTFHDSCNVARASRMGPEPGGQFDIPRAVIKAVCNHYHDMDEDTIRERTFCCGGGGGLLTDDLMELRVKGAFPRMTALNNVIQEKGVTHMAAICAICKSQFTKVLPYYGMEMEQIVSVHQLVSNAIILTPGEDDDLDEDEDESEDDED
;
A
#
# COMPACT_ATOMS: atom_id res chain seq x y z
N ASP A 1 -13.63 -8.32 -2.01
CA ASP A 1 -14.73 -9.22 -1.68
C ASP A 1 -15.23 -9.02 -0.25
N LEU A 2 -14.39 -9.13 0.80
CA LEU A 2 -14.81 -8.97 2.21
C LEU A 2 -15.37 -7.57 2.48
N LEU A 3 -14.74 -6.51 1.96
CA LEU A 3 -15.26 -5.13 2.04
C LEU A 3 -16.65 -5.01 1.40
N GLN A 4 -16.80 -5.52 0.18
CA GLN A 4 -18.09 -5.46 -0.55
C GLN A 4 -19.20 -6.23 0.15
N LYS A 5 -18.84 -7.28 0.87
CA LYS A 5 -19.78 -8.11 1.65
C LYS A 5 -20.05 -7.56 3.05
N GLY A 6 -19.43 -6.46 3.44
CA GLY A 6 -19.57 -5.89 4.78
C GLY A 6 -19.10 -6.81 5.91
N LYS A 7 -18.11 -7.69 5.63
CA LYS A 7 -17.59 -8.66 6.59
C LYS A 7 -16.41 -8.16 7.40
N LEU A 8 -15.98 -6.91 7.18
CA LEU A 8 -14.90 -6.29 7.93
C LEU A 8 -15.47 -5.19 8.81
N ASN A 9 -15.16 -5.24 10.08
CA ASN A 9 -15.42 -4.14 11.01
C ASN A 9 -14.22 -3.20 10.96
N LEU A 10 -14.44 -1.94 10.55
CA LEU A 10 -13.37 -0.99 10.25
C LEU A 10 -13.59 0.33 10.98
N ASP A 11 -12.54 0.85 11.59
CA ASP A 11 -12.47 2.18 12.16
C ASP A 11 -11.50 3.04 11.36
N LYS A 12 -12.01 3.91 10.49
CA LYS A 12 -11.22 4.82 9.65
C LYS A 12 -10.42 5.84 10.44
N THR A 13 -10.86 6.18 11.66
CA THR A 13 -10.23 7.21 12.48
C THR A 13 -8.80 6.84 12.90
N GLN A 14 -8.45 5.56 12.84
CA GLN A 14 -7.11 5.07 13.10
C GLN A 14 -6.05 5.56 12.09
N ASN A 15 -6.47 6.16 10.97
CA ASN A 15 -5.60 6.71 9.95
C ASN A 15 -5.85 8.22 9.72
N ASP A 16 -6.52 8.92 10.65
CA ASP A 16 -6.90 10.34 10.49
C ASP A 16 -5.72 11.31 10.62
N ASP A 17 -4.59 10.86 11.13
CA ASP A 17 -3.33 11.60 11.16
C ASP A 17 -2.67 11.72 9.78
N MET A 18 -3.18 11.00 8.78
CA MET A 18 -2.64 10.96 7.43
C MET A 18 -3.62 11.51 6.40
N VAL A 19 -3.13 12.43 5.55
CA VAL A 19 -3.79 12.81 4.30
C VAL A 19 -3.09 12.06 3.17
N LEU A 20 -3.80 11.16 2.53
CA LEU A 20 -3.25 10.12 1.67
C LEU A 20 -3.38 10.44 0.18
N THR A 21 -2.38 10.04 -0.59
CA THR A 21 -2.48 9.78 -2.03
C THR A 21 -2.07 8.35 -2.35
N PHE A 22 -2.20 7.92 -3.60
CA PHE A 22 -1.89 6.54 -4.00
C PHE A 22 -0.98 6.47 -5.21
N HIS A 23 0.04 5.62 -5.13
CA HIS A 23 0.90 5.27 -6.26
C HIS A 23 0.39 4.01 -6.96
N ASP A 24 -0.11 4.17 -8.18
CA ASP A 24 -0.40 3.05 -9.07
C ASP A 24 0.89 2.36 -9.50
N SER A 25 1.23 1.23 -8.91
CA SER A 25 2.43 0.50 -9.30
C SER A 25 2.26 -0.15 -10.67
N CYS A 26 3.30 -0.12 -11.50
CA CYS A 26 3.23 -0.64 -12.87
C CYS A 26 2.82 -2.12 -12.94
N ASN A 27 3.26 -2.94 -11.97
CA ASN A 27 2.95 -4.37 -11.96
C ASN A 27 1.49 -4.66 -11.59
N VAL A 28 0.92 -3.94 -10.62
CA VAL A 28 -0.46 -4.16 -10.16
C VAL A 28 -1.45 -3.42 -11.05
N ALA A 29 -1.07 -2.24 -11.55
CA ALA A 29 -1.90 -1.41 -12.40
C ALA A 29 -1.86 -1.87 -13.87
N ARG A 30 -0.87 -1.39 -14.64
CA ARG A 30 -0.82 -1.60 -16.10
C ARG A 30 -0.53 -3.03 -16.53
N ALA A 31 0.30 -3.76 -15.79
CA ALA A 31 0.74 -5.12 -16.18
C ALA A 31 -0.23 -6.21 -15.73
N SER A 32 -1.16 -5.91 -14.83
CA SER A 32 -2.19 -6.87 -14.43
C SER A 32 -3.39 -6.86 -15.38
N ARG A 33 -4.16 -7.95 -15.36
CA ARG A 33 -5.42 -8.06 -16.09
C ARG A 33 -6.52 -8.51 -15.15
N MET A 34 -7.68 -7.90 -15.29
CA MET A 34 -8.92 -8.32 -14.64
C MET A 34 -9.91 -8.69 -15.73
N GLY A 35 -10.03 -10.02 -16.03
CA GLY A 35 -10.85 -10.50 -17.15
C GLY A 35 -10.18 -10.30 -18.53
N PRO A 36 -10.95 -10.11 -19.61
CA PRO A 36 -10.42 -10.00 -20.98
C PRO A 36 -9.76 -8.66 -21.27
N GLU A 37 -10.11 -7.61 -20.52
CA GLU A 37 -9.62 -6.26 -20.76
C GLU A 37 -8.20 -6.07 -20.25
N PRO A 38 -7.34 -5.36 -21.01
CA PRO A 38 -6.06 -4.90 -20.50
C PRO A 38 -6.29 -3.77 -19.49
N GLY A 39 -5.38 -3.69 -18.52
CA GLY A 39 -5.53 -2.71 -17.47
C GLY A 39 -6.08 -3.37 -16.22
N GLY A 40 -5.62 -2.85 -15.15
CA GLY A 40 -5.66 -3.62 -13.99
C GLY A 40 -6.41 -3.05 -12.85
N GLN A 41 -5.80 -3.24 -11.73
CA GLN A 41 -6.37 -2.93 -10.44
C GLN A 41 -6.18 -1.45 -10.10
N PHE A 42 -6.90 -0.57 -10.82
CA PHE A 42 -6.86 0.87 -10.55
C PHE A 42 -7.83 1.26 -9.43
N ASP A 43 -9.04 0.72 -9.47
CA ASP A 43 -10.12 1.11 -8.56
C ASP A 43 -10.15 0.28 -7.28
N ILE A 44 -9.71 -0.97 -7.31
CA ILE A 44 -9.70 -1.85 -6.14
C ILE A 44 -8.83 -1.27 -5.02
N PRO A 45 -7.54 -0.89 -5.23
CA PRO A 45 -6.73 -0.29 -4.18
C PRO A 45 -7.34 1.01 -3.64
N ARG A 46 -7.89 1.86 -4.52
CA ARG A 46 -8.57 3.11 -4.13
C ARG A 46 -9.81 2.84 -3.26
N ALA A 47 -10.60 1.83 -3.63
CA ALA A 47 -11.75 1.43 -2.83
C ALA A 47 -11.34 0.94 -1.45
N VAL A 48 -10.25 0.18 -1.34
CA VAL A 48 -9.68 -0.27 -0.07
C VAL A 48 -9.22 0.93 0.76
N ILE A 49 -8.43 1.85 0.20
CA ILE A 49 -7.94 3.03 0.92
C ILE A 49 -9.13 3.88 1.42
N LYS A 50 -10.11 4.16 0.57
CA LYS A 50 -11.31 4.93 0.94
C LYS A 50 -12.20 4.23 1.98
N ALA A 51 -12.09 2.91 2.12
CA ALA A 51 -12.80 2.16 3.15
C ALA A 51 -12.13 2.25 4.52
N VAL A 52 -10.83 2.53 4.58
CA VAL A 52 -10.03 2.54 5.82
C VAL A 52 -9.46 3.92 6.17
N CYS A 53 -9.67 4.94 5.34
CA CYS A 53 -9.16 6.30 5.55
C CYS A 53 -10.23 7.33 5.23
N ASN A 54 -10.24 8.45 5.96
CA ASN A 54 -11.15 9.57 5.74
C ASN A 54 -10.56 10.59 4.75
N HIS A 55 -9.25 10.76 4.69
CA HIS A 55 -8.57 11.80 3.93
C HIS A 55 -7.76 11.19 2.78
N TYR A 56 -8.30 11.28 1.56
CA TYR A 56 -7.67 10.74 0.36
C TYR A 56 -7.83 11.67 -0.84
N HIS A 57 -6.74 11.91 -1.55
CA HIS A 57 -6.69 12.67 -2.80
C HIS A 57 -5.88 11.91 -3.84
N ASP A 58 -6.40 11.74 -5.06
CA ASP A 58 -5.59 11.31 -6.19
C ASP A 58 -4.61 12.42 -6.62
N MET A 59 -3.47 12.03 -7.19
CA MET A 59 -2.61 12.95 -7.95
C MET A 59 -3.30 13.35 -9.26
N ASP A 60 -2.66 14.21 -10.05
CA ASP A 60 -3.19 14.67 -11.33
C ASP A 60 -3.57 13.50 -12.25
N GLU A 61 -4.69 13.64 -12.96
CA GLU A 61 -5.30 12.58 -13.77
C GLU A 61 -4.37 12.02 -14.85
N ASP A 62 -3.46 12.84 -15.36
CA ASP A 62 -2.47 12.43 -16.35
C ASP A 62 -1.24 11.72 -15.78
N THR A 63 -1.19 11.53 -14.47
CA THR A 63 -0.08 10.90 -13.74
C THR A 63 -0.47 9.63 -12.98
N ILE A 64 -1.72 9.20 -13.06
CA ILE A 64 -2.28 8.04 -12.35
C ILE A 64 -2.79 6.98 -13.31
N ARG A 65 -3.23 5.85 -12.78
CA ARG A 65 -3.84 4.75 -13.53
C ARG A 65 -2.94 4.28 -14.69
N GLU A 66 -3.44 4.28 -15.93
CA GLU A 66 -2.71 3.90 -17.13
C GLU A 66 -1.50 4.79 -17.41
N ARG A 67 -1.59 6.07 -17.02
CA ARG A 67 -0.54 7.08 -17.21
C ARG A 67 0.45 7.15 -16.07
N THR A 68 0.35 6.22 -15.11
CA THR A 68 1.21 6.23 -13.93
C THR A 68 2.69 6.28 -14.28
N PHE A 69 3.44 7.08 -13.53
CA PHE A 69 4.90 7.12 -13.61
C PHE A 69 5.53 6.01 -12.78
N CYS A 70 6.70 5.57 -13.19
CA CYS A 70 7.48 4.57 -12.47
C CYS A 70 7.95 5.10 -11.11
N CYS A 71 8.08 4.20 -10.13
CA CYS A 71 8.74 4.49 -8.86
C CYS A 71 10.27 4.67 -8.99
N GLY A 72 10.86 4.36 -10.15
CA GLY A 72 12.30 4.36 -10.39
C GLY A 72 13.00 3.03 -10.02
N GLY A 73 12.27 2.03 -9.52
CA GLY A 73 12.85 0.75 -9.07
C GLY A 73 13.11 -0.28 -10.16
N GLY A 74 12.78 0.02 -11.44
CA GLY A 74 13.15 -0.79 -12.61
C GLY A 74 12.78 -2.27 -12.52
N GLY A 75 11.65 -2.61 -11.88
CA GLY A 75 11.21 -4.00 -11.72
C GLY A 75 11.99 -4.82 -10.69
N GLY A 76 12.77 -4.18 -9.82
CA GLY A 76 13.54 -4.83 -8.76
C GLY A 76 15.04 -4.54 -8.78
N LEU A 77 15.51 -3.62 -9.63
CA LEU A 77 16.89 -3.14 -9.64
C LEU A 77 17.14 -2.21 -8.44
N LEU A 78 17.13 -2.76 -7.23
CA LEU A 78 17.20 -2.00 -5.98
C LEU A 78 18.59 -1.96 -5.36
N THR A 79 19.64 -2.14 -6.16
CA THR A 79 21.04 -2.08 -5.71
C THR A 79 21.50 -0.64 -5.50
N ASP A 80 22.39 -0.41 -4.54
CA ASP A 80 22.83 0.95 -4.17
C ASP A 80 23.76 1.58 -5.22
N ASP A 81 24.48 0.77 -6.00
CA ASP A 81 25.29 1.22 -7.14
C ASP A 81 24.45 1.84 -8.27
N LEU A 82 23.15 1.56 -8.32
CA LEU A 82 22.20 2.17 -9.25
C LEU A 82 21.41 3.34 -8.65
N MET A 83 21.78 3.84 -7.46
CA MET A 83 20.99 4.84 -6.75
C MET A 83 20.75 6.10 -7.58
N GLU A 84 21.77 6.62 -8.29
CA GLU A 84 21.59 7.80 -9.13
C GLU A 84 20.55 7.59 -10.24
N LEU A 85 20.56 6.42 -10.89
CA LEU A 85 19.59 6.06 -11.91
C LEU A 85 18.19 5.92 -11.30
N ARG A 86 18.09 5.31 -10.13
CA ARG A 86 16.84 5.11 -9.39
C ARG A 86 16.19 6.43 -9.00
N VAL A 87 16.99 7.38 -8.49
CA VAL A 87 16.54 8.74 -8.16
C VAL A 87 16.04 9.44 -9.42
N LYS A 88 16.86 9.50 -10.49
CA LYS A 88 16.45 10.10 -11.77
C LYS A 88 15.20 9.46 -12.35
N GLY A 89 15.09 8.14 -12.27
CA GLY A 89 13.91 7.39 -12.76
C GLY A 89 12.63 7.67 -11.98
N ALA A 90 12.75 8.05 -10.71
CA ALA A 90 11.61 8.43 -9.87
C ALA A 90 11.13 9.87 -10.10
N PHE A 91 11.94 10.72 -10.73
CA PHE A 91 11.68 12.16 -10.82
C PHE A 91 10.26 12.53 -11.29
N PRO A 92 9.71 11.95 -12.38
CA PRO A 92 8.34 12.31 -12.80
C PRO A 92 7.28 11.97 -11.72
N ARG A 93 7.43 10.84 -11.04
CA ARG A 93 6.53 10.45 -9.95
C ARG A 93 6.68 11.38 -8.74
N MET A 94 7.90 11.74 -8.39
CA MET A 94 8.18 12.65 -7.28
C MET A 94 7.66 14.06 -7.54
N THR A 95 7.72 14.52 -8.80
CA THR A 95 7.11 15.79 -9.22
C THR A 95 5.59 15.76 -9.02
N ALA A 96 4.90 14.70 -9.50
CA ALA A 96 3.46 14.56 -9.33
C ALA A 96 3.06 14.45 -7.84
N LEU A 97 3.87 13.76 -7.02
CA LEU A 97 3.66 13.70 -5.58
C LEU A 97 3.79 15.08 -4.93
N ASN A 98 4.85 15.83 -5.28
CA ASN A 98 5.04 17.17 -4.74
C ASN A 98 3.89 18.11 -5.09
N ASN A 99 3.36 18.04 -6.31
CA ASN A 99 2.21 18.85 -6.73
C ASN A 99 0.99 18.58 -5.83
N VAL A 100 0.61 17.33 -5.62
CA VAL A 100 -0.55 17.01 -4.78
C VAL A 100 -0.32 17.35 -3.31
N ILE A 101 0.92 17.28 -2.82
CA ILE A 101 1.29 17.75 -1.47
C ILE A 101 1.01 19.26 -1.37
N GLN A 102 1.48 20.06 -2.32
CA GLN A 102 1.31 21.51 -2.30
C GLN A 102 -0.16 21.94 -2.48
N GLU A 103 -0.92 21.23 -3.32
CA GLU A 103 -2.29 21.61 -3.65
C GLU A 103 -3.33 21.10 -2.65
N LYS A 104 -3.14 19.92 -2.09
CA LYS A 104 -4.14 19.21 -1.27
C LYS A 104 -3.68 18.92 0.16
N GLY A 105 -2.45 19.29 0.53
CA GLY A 105 -1.93 19.02 1.86
C GLY A 105 -1.71 17.53 2.14
N VAL A 106 -1.47 16.73 1.10
CA VAL A 106 -1.13 15.31 1.26
C VAL A 106 0.12 15.16 2.13
N THR A 107 0.07 14.25 3.08
CA THR A 107 1.17 13.96 4.00
C THR A 107 1.86 12.63 3.70
N HIS A 108 1.11 11.65 3.17
CA HIS A 108 1.62 10.30 2.92
C HIS A 108 1.19 9.77 1.55
N MET A 109 2.05 8.98 0.95
CA MET A 109 1.75 8.23 -0.28
C MET A 109 1.58 6.74 0.05
N ALA A 110 0.42 6.17 -0.27
CA ALA A 110 0.19 4.75 -0.15
C ALA A 110 0.70 3.99 -1.39
N ALA A 111 1.31 2.83 -1.17
CA ALA A 111 1.71 1.90 -2.22
C ALA A 111 1.32 0.46 -1.85
N ILE A 112 0.94 -0.34 -2.85
CA ILE A 112 0.59 -1.76 -2.66
C ILE A 112 1.75 -2.70 -3.03
N CYS A 113 2.66 -2.26 -3.89
CA CYS A 113 3.80 -3.05 -4.36
C CYS A 113 4.99 -2.91 -3.40
N ALA A 114 5.51 -4.03 -2.90
CA ALA A 114 6.65 -4.05 -1.98
C ALA A 114 7.92 -3.43 -2.60
N ILE A 115 8.16 -3.66 -3.91
CA ILE A 115 9.28 -3.04 -4.64
C ILE A 115 9.14 -1.52 -4.66
N CYS A 116 7.93 -1.00 -4.96
CA CYS A 116 7.69 0.44 -4.95
C CYS A 116 7.88 1.04 -3.56
N LYS A 117 7.36 0.38 -2.51
CA LYS A 117 7.54 0.84 -1.12
C LYS A 117 9.02 0.91 -0.77
N SER A 118 9.79 -0.17 -1.00
CA SER A 118 11.23 -0.21 -0.75
C SER A 118 11.99 0.85 -1.56
N GLN A 119 11.61 1.08 -2.81
CA GLN A 119 12.20 2.11 -3.65
C GLN A 119 11.96 3.52 -3.10
N PHE A 120 10.71 3.85 -2.77
CA PHE A 120 10.37 5.17 -2.25
C PHE A 120 11.01 5.44 -0.89
N THR A 121 11.09 4.47 0.01
CA THR A 121 11.82 4.61 1.29
C THR A 121 13.26 5.10 1.07
N LYS A 122 13.92 4.66 -0.01
CA LYS A 122 15.28 5.07 -0.33
C LYS A 122 15.36 6.40 -1.10
N VAL A 123 14.35 6.73 -1.88
CA VAL A 123 14.37 7.84 -2.83
C VAL A 123 13.75 9.12 -2.26
N LEU A 124 12.74 9.03 -1.39
CA LEU A 124 12.07 10.19 -0.80
C LEU A 124 13.04 11.22 -0.20
N PRO A 125 14.11 10.84 0.55
CA PRO A 125 15.04 11.80 1.12
C PRO A 125 15.78 12.65 0.09
N TYR A 126 16.01 12.14 -1.13
CA TYR A 126 16.63 12.91 -2.21
C TYR A 126 15.73 14.02 -2.76
N TYR A 127 14.45 13.98 -2.41
CA TYR A 127 13.44 14.97 -2.78
C TYR A 127 12.97 15.81 -1.59
N GLY A 128 13.69 15.74 -0.45
CA GLY A 128 13.36 16.52 0.75
C GLY A 128 12.14 15.99 1.51
N MET A 129 11.82 14.72 1.36
CA MET A 129 10.70 14.05 2.03
C MET A 129 11.21 13.00 3.01
N GLU A 130 10.42 12.71 4.05
CA GLU A 130 10.76 11.69 5.04
C GLU A 130 10.40 10.28 4.55
N MET A 131 11.17 9.28 5.01
CA MET A 131 10.94 7.88 4.61
C MET A 131 9.60 7.33 5.08
N GLU A 132 9.09 7.84 6.20
CA GLU A 132 7.83 7.48 6.82
C GLU A 132 6.61 7.91 6.02
N GLN A 133 6.78 8.88 5.10
CA GLN A 133 5.71 9.36 4.22
C GLN A 133 5.28 8.33 3.16
N ILE A 134 5.95 7.18 3.08
CA ILE A 134 5.49 6.04 2.27
C ILE A 134 4.88 4.94 3.15
N VAL A 135 3.60 4.67 2.99
CA VAL A 135 2.87 3.62 3.73
C VAL A 135 2.40 2.51 2.80
N SER A 136 2.17 1.32 3.31
CA SER A 136 1.54 0.27 2.51
C SER A 136 0.02 0.29 2.69
N VAL A 137 -0.71 -0.08 1.62
CA VAL A 137 -2.17 -0.25 1.72
C VAL A 137 -2.53 -1.30 2.78
N HIS A 138 -1.71 -2.34 2.95
CA HIS A 138 -1.92 -3.35 3.99
C HIS A 138 -1.79 -2.77 5.41
N GLN A 139 -0.85 -1.86 5.63
CA GLN A 139 -0.69 -1.18 6.91
C GLN A 139 -1.94 -0.36 7.26
N LEU A 140 -2.48 0.38 6.29
CA LEU A 140 -3.70 1.16 6.49
C LEU A 140 -4.91 0.28 6.86
N VAL A 141 -5.02 -0.90 6.23
CA VAL A 141 -6.06 -1.88 6.60
C VAL A 141 -5.80 -2.44 7.99
N SER A 142 -4.55 -2.82 8.30
CA SER A 142 -4.18 -3.35 9.62
C SER A 142 -4.46 -2.37 10.75
N ASN A 143 -4.25 -1.08 10.51
CA ASN A 143 -4.57 -0.05 11.50
C ASN A 143 -6.08 0.08 11.74
N ALA A 144 -6.88 -0.01 10.68
CA ALA A 144 -8.31 0.26 10.73
C ALA A 144 -9.17 -0.95 11.09
N ILE A 145 -8.66 -2.18 10.93
CA ILE A 145 -9.45 -3.38 11.19
C ILE A 145 -9.67 -3.57 12.70
N ILE A 146 -10.93 -3.71 13.10
CA ILE A 146 -11.31 -4.09 14.45
C ILE A 146 -11.45 -5.60 14.49
N LEU A 147 -10.55 -6.27 15.21
CA LEU A 147 -10.65 -7.70 15.47
C LEU A 147 -11.65 -7.89 16.62
N THR A 148 -12.77 -8.53 16.35
CA THR A 148 -13.59 -9.10 17.42
C THR A 148 -12.90 -10.36 17.89
N PRO A 149 -12.69 -10.55 19.21
CA PRO A 149 -12.22 -11.84 19.71
C PRO A 149 -13.11 -12.95 19.15
N GLY A 150 -12.50 -13.91 18.45
CA GLY A 150 -13.23 -15.04 17.93
C GLY A 150 -13.83 -15.86 19.08
N GLU A 151 -15.00 -16.44 18.85
CA GLU A 151 -15.57 -17.46 19.76
C GLU A 151 -14.74 -18.77 19.70
N ASP A 152 -13.62 -18.77 18.97
CA ASP A 152 -12.80 -19.95 18.62
C ASP A 152 -11.49 -20.05 19.43
N ASP A 153 -11.27 -19.22 20.46
CA ASP A 153 -10.11 -19.35 21.35
C ASP A 153 -10.24 -20.54 22.35
N ASP A 154 -11.29 -21.35 22.23
CA ASP A 154 -11.52 -22.57 22.99
C ASP A 154 -11.04 -23.85 22.28
N LEU A 155 -10.13 -23.76 21.32
CA LEU A 155 -9.55 -24.93 20.66
C LEU A 155 -8.24 -25.34 21.33
N ASP A 156 -8.41 -26.41 22.14
CA ASP A 156 -7.47 -27.49 22.41
C ASP A 156 -6.32 -27.22 23.38
N GLU A 157 -6.64 -27.30 24.66
CA GLU A 157 -5.79 -27.99 25.63
C GLU A 157 -6.06 -29.51 25.47
N ASP A 158 -5.61 -30.11 24.38
CA ASP A 158 -5.50 -31.56 24.31
C ASP A 158 -4.34 -32.00 25.22
N GLU A 159 -4.72 -32.49 26.37
CA GLU A 159 -3.84 -33.16 27.32
C GLU A 159 -3.20 -34.36 26.66
N ASP A 160 -1.91 -34.28 26.36
CA ASP A 160 -1.06 -35.43 26.07
C ASP A 160 -0.92 -36.29 27.34
N GLU A 161 -1.89 -37.17 27.57
CA GLU A 161 -1.71 -38.30 28.48
C GLU A 161 -0.75 -39.29 27.82
N SER A 162 0.53 -39.18 28.13
CA SER A 162 1.49 -40.24 27.86
C SER A 162 1.21 -41.43 28.78
N GLU A 163 0.60 -42.48 28.25
CA GLU A 163 0.59 -43.80 28.87
C GLU A 163 2.00 -44.38 28.79
N ASP A 164 2.68 -44.39 29.93
CA ASP A 164 3.83 -45.23 30.18
C ASP A 164 3.33 -46.69 30.31
N ASP A 165 3.49 -47.51 29.27
CA ASP A 165 3.40 -48.96 29.39
C ASP A 165 4.78 -49.53 29.66
N GLU A 166 4.94 -49.95 30.93
CA GLU A 166 5.96 -50.93 31.33
C GLU A 166 5.62 -52.32 30.76
N ASP A 167 6.60 -52.93 30.02
CA ASP A 167 6.99 -54.34 30.17
C ASP A 167 8.27 -54.65 29.35
#